data_912ca24d9758851a4920ffb68187cc5f
#
_entry.id   912ca24d9758851a4920ffb68187cc5f
#
_cell.length_a   1.000
_cell.length_b   1.000
_cell.length_c   1.000
_cell.angle_alpha   90.00
_cell.angle_beta   90.00
_cell.angle_gamma   90.00
#
_symmetry.space_group_name_H-M   'P 1'
#
loop_
_entity.id
_entity.type
_entity.pdbx_description
1 polymer ?
#
loop_
_entity_poly.entity_id
_entity_poly.type
_entity_poly.pdbx_seq_one_letter_code
_entity_poly.pdbx_strand_id
1 'polypeptide(L)'
;MAAIEAEKLNFTYPDADRAALSDVTFSIPSGGFYLLMGPSGSGKSTLLRLLQGEIAPHGALSGQLHCDSPAGFVFQNPQDSLVTDSVQRELAFSPEHVGLDGAAVARRVGECAAFFHLEPLMERSTASLSGGEQQLLSLAAAMTGSPRVLLLDEPCAALDPAAEEKFLQVLLRLNRELGVTVLMSTHTPGAALAQADGVLLLRAGRCTCYDDPHA
;
A
#
# COMPACT_ATOMS: atom_id res chain seq x y z
N MET A 1 -16.22 -5.40 10.81
CA MET A 1 -16.50 -5.53 9.35
C MET A 1 -15.18 -5.81 8.65
N ALA A 2 -15.21 -6.55 7.57
CA ALA A 2 -14.02 -6.73 6.74
C ALA A 2 -13.77 -5.46 5.92
N ALA A 3 -12.52 -4.98 5.88
CA ALA A 3 -12.12 -3.89 4.99
C ALA A 3 -11.61 -4.41 3.64
N ILE A 4 -11.07 -5.62 3.63
CA ILE A 4 -10.63 -6.31 2.42
C ILE A 4 -11.17 -7.75 2.47
N GLU A 5 -11.77 -8.21 1.37
CA GLU A 5 -12.32 -9.57 1.29
C GLU A 5 -12.15 -10.11 -0.14
N ALA A 6 -11.74 -11.36 -0.23
CA ALA A 6 -11.71 -12.12 -1.46
C ALA A 6 -12.40 -13.48 -1.25
N GLU A 7 -13.28 -13.85 -2.17
CA GLU A 7 -13.96 -15.16 -2.14
C GLU A 7 -13.80 -15.87 -3.49
N LYS A 8 -13.11 -17.01 -3.46
CA LYS A 8 -12.83 -17.86 -4.63
C LYS A 8 -12.29 -17.07 -5.82
N LEU A 9 -11.43 -16.08 -5.53
CA LEU A 9 -10.85 -15.18 -6.52
C LEU A 9 -9.91 -15.95 -7.43
N ASN A 10 -10.13 -15.82 -8.74
CA ASN A 10 -9.24 -16.34 -9.77
C ASN A 10 -8.90 -15.21 -10.74
N PHE A 11 -7.66 -15.17 -11.17
CA PHE A 11 -7.20 -14.21 -12.17
C PHE A 11 -6.17 -14.83 -13.11
N THR A 12 -6.36 -14.60 -14.41
CA THR A 12 -5.44 -15.07 -15.46
C THR A 12 -5.14 -13.90 -16.40
N TYR A 13 -3.85 -13.62 -16.61
CA TYR A 13 -3.42 -12.64 -17.62
C TYR A 13 -3.77 -13.11 -19.03
N PRO A 14 -3.96 -12.17 -20.00
CA PRO A 14 -4.07 -12.54 -21.40
C PRO A 14 -2.84 -13.36 -21.82
N ASP A 15 -3.05 -14.37 -22.66
CA ASP A 15 -2.01 -15.23 -23.21
C ASP A 15 -1.16 -16.02 -22.19
N ALA A 16 -1.60 -16.09 -20.93
CA ALA A 16 -0.94 -16.89 -19.91
C ALA A 16 -1.54 -18.30 -19.83
N ASP A 17 -0.67 -19.31 -19.84
CA ASP A 17 -1.07 -20.73 -19.69
C ASP A 17 -1.55 -21.09 -18.28
N ARG A 18 -1.26 -20.23 -17.30
CA ARG A 18 -1.58 -20.48 -15.89
C ARG A 18 -2.19 -19.26 -15.22
N ALA A 19 -3.14 -19.51 -14.33
CA ALA A 19 -3.71 -18.47 -13.51
C ALA A 19 -2.65 -17.87 -12.56
N ALA A 20 -2.62 -16.54 -12.46
CA ALA A 20 -1.80 -15.82 -11.50
C ALA A 20 -2.37 -15.93 -10.07
N LEU A 21 -3.71 -16.04 -9.95
CA LEU A 21 -4.42 -16.30 -8.71
C LEU A 21 -5.43 -17.43 -8.93
N SER A 22 -5.54 -18.36 -7.98
CA SER A 22 -6.39 -19.55 -8.07
C SER A 22 -7.06 -19.84 -6.74
N ASP A 23 -8.39 -19.70 -6.69
CA ASP A 23 -9.23 -20.00 -5.53
C ASP A 23 -8.76 -19.28 -4.26
N VAL A 24 -8.42 -17.99 -4.41
CA VAL A 24 -7.95 -17.16 -3.30
C VAL A 24 -9.14 -16.71 -2.46
N THR A 25 -9.11 -17.06 -1.17
CA THR A 25 -10.16 -16.71 -0.20
C THR A 25 -9.50 -16.22 1.08
N PHE A 26 -9.82 -14.98 1.51
CA PHE A 26 -9.37 -14.40 2.78
C PHE A 26 -10.25 -13.20 3.16
N SER A 27 -10.14 -12.77 4.42
CA SER A 27 -10.81 -11.57 4.94
C SER A 27 -9.87 -10.85 5.89
N ILE A 28 -9.75 -9.52 5.74
CA ILE A 28 -8.97 -8.64 6.63
C ILE A 28 -9.94 -7.68 7.31
N PRO A 29 -9.97 -7.66 8.64
CA PRO A 29 -10.84 -6.75 9.39
C PRO A 29 -10.38 -5.28 9.24
N SER A 30 -11.31 -4.34 9.37
CA SER A 30 -11.00 -2.91 9.39
C SER A 30 -10.01 -2.59 10.52
N GLY A 31 -8.98 -1.80 10.20
CA GLY A 31 -7.88 -1.45 11.10
C GLY A 31 -6.83 -2.55 11.27
N GLY A 32 -6.94 -3.70 10.58
CA GLY A 32 -5.94 -4.76 10.64
C GLY A 32 -4.64 -4.39 9.91
N PHE A 33 -3.50 -4.86 10.43
CA PHE A 33 -2.19 -4.78 9.81
C PHE A 33 -1.76 -6.18 9.36
N TYR A 34 -1.80 -6.43 8.06
CA TYR A 34 -1.53 -7.75 7.49
C TYR A 34 -0.33 -7.73 6.54
N LEU A 35 0.45 -8.81 6.57
CA LEU A 35 1.53 -9.02 5.62
C LEU A 35 1.10 -10.00 4.52
N LEU A 36 1.42 -9.66 3.28
CA LEU A 36 1.28 -10.53 2.12
C LEU A 36 2.64 -11.11 1.75
N MET A 37 2.86 -12.37 2.08
CA MET A 37 4.13 -13.06 1.91
C MET A 37 4.08 -14.09 0.78
N GLY A 38 5.23 -14.40 0.23
CA GLY A 38 5.37 -15.41 -0.81
C GLY A 38 6.54 -15.15 -1.74
N PRO A 39 7.00 -16.15 -2.50
CA PRO A 39 8.11 -16.01 -3.43
C PRO A 39 7.80 -15.02 -4.55
N SER A 40 8.83 -14.57 -5.28
CA SER A 40 8.65 -13.77 -6.49
C SER A 40 7.80 -14.54 -7.50
N GLY A 41 6.91 -13.84 -8.20
CA GLY A 41 5.99 -14.44 -9.16
C GLY A 41 4.81 -15.22 -8.54
N SER A 42 4.61 -15.19 -7.21
CA SER A 42 3.46 -15.87 -6.58
C SER A 42 2.11 -15.20 -6.81
N GLY A 43 2.08 -13.96 -7.31
CA GLY A 43 0.85 -13.19 -7.57
C GLY A 43 0.59 -12.04 -6.60
N LYS A 44 1.53 -11.68 -5.70
CA LYS A 44 1.35 -10.61 -4.69
C LYS A 44 0.97 -9.27 -5.30
N SER A 45 1.79 -8.76 -6.23
CA SER A 45 1.52 -7.49 -6.91
C SER A 45 0.24 -7.53 -7.74
N THR A 46 -0.08 -8.68 -8.33
CA THR A 46 -1.35 -8.90 -9.04
C THR A 46 -2.53 -8.73 -8.10
N LEU A 47 -2.49 -9.38 -6.93
CA LEU A 47 -3.56 -9.29 -5.92
C LEU A 47 -3.73 -7.85 -5.42
N LEU A 48 -2.62 -7.17 -5.06
CA LEU A 48 -2.66 -5.79 -4.59
C LEU A 48 -3.25 -4.82 -5.63
N ARG A 49 -2.86 -4.96 -6.89
CA ARG A 49 -3.40 -4.13 -7.99
C ARG A 49 -4.88 -4.40 -8.25
N LEU A 50 -5.32 -5.65 -8.17
CA LEU A 50 -6.74 -6.00 -8.29
C LEU A 50 -7.56 -5.38 -7.14
N LEU A 51 -7.04 -5.38 -5.91
CA LEU A 51 -7.67 -4.77 -4.75
C LEU A 51 -7.80 -3.26 -4.87
N GLN A 52 -6.81 -2.59 -5.46
CA GLN A 52 -6.85 -1.15 -5.67
C GLN A 52 -7.87 -0.76 -6.77
N GLY A 53 -8.08 -1.61 -7.75
CA GLY A 53 -9.11 -1.47 -8.79
C GLY A 53 -8.71 -0.58 -9.97
N GLU A 54 -8.30 0.67 -9.73
CA GLU A 54 -7.94 1.64 -10.80
C GLU A 54 -6.70 1.21 -11.61
N ILE A 55 -5.76 0.51 -10.95
CA ILE A 55 -4.55 -0.05 -11.59
C ILE A 55 -4.65 -1.55 -11.81
N ALA A 56 -5.86 -2.10 -11.77
CA ALA A 56 -6.09 -3.53 -11.98
C ALA A 56 -5.57 -3.96 -13.36
N PRO A 57 -4.82 -5.08 -13.43
CA PRO A 57 -4.32 -5.56 -14.71
C PRO A 57 -5.46 -6.11 -15.57
N HIS A 58 -5.31 -6.02 -16.88
CA HIS A 58 -6.22 -6.68 -17.82
C HIS A 58 -6.10 -8.20 -17.73
N GLY A 59 -7.24 -8.90 -17.73
CA GLY A 59 -7.26 -10.36 -17.69
C GLY A 59 -8.65 -10.91 -17.36
N ALA A 60 -8.73 -12.24 -17.29
CA ALA A 60 -9.94 -12.95 -16.89
C ALA A 60 -10.02 -13.01 -15.37
N LEU A 61 -10.99 -12.31 -14.78
CA LEU A 61 -11.27 -12.27 -13.36
C LEU A 61 -12.56 -13.03 -13.05
N SER A 62 -12.57 -13.86 -12.01
CA SER A 62 -13.77 -14.50 -11.45
C SER A 62 -13.68 -14.64 -9.94
N GLY A 63 -14.81 -14.86 -9.28
CA GLY A 63 -14.94 -14.80 -7.82
C GLY A 63 -15.39 -13.41 -7.35
N GLN A 64 -15.31 -13.17 -6.05
CA GLN A 64 -15.67 -11.88 -5.45
C GLN A 64 -14.44 -11.21 -4.87
N LEU A 65 -14.37 -9.88 -5.00
CA LEU A 65 -13.30 -9.06 -4.45
C LEU A 65 -13.91 -7.78 -3.92
N HIS A 66 -13.62 -7.46 -2.67
CA HIS A 66 -14.01 -6.23 -2.01
C HIS A 66 -12.79 -5.57 -1.36
N CYS A 67 -12.70 -4.27 -1.50
CA CYS A 67 -11.75 -3.42 -0.79
C CYS A 67 -12.44 -2.11 -0.46
N ASP A 68 -12.37 -1.68 0.81
CA ASP A 68 -12.93 -0.40 1.24
C ASP A 68 -12.27 0.75 0.48
N SER A 69 -13.10 1.63 -0.06
CA SER A 69 -12.64 2.79 -0.83
C SER A 69 -12.78 4.08 0.00
N PRO A 70 -11.90 5.06 -0.21
CA PRO A 70 -10.74 5.04 -1.10
C PRO A 70 -9.61 4.14 -0.57
N ALA A 71 -8.89 3.48 -1.48
CA ALA A 71 -7.68 2.71 -1.18
C ALA A 71 -6.46 3.43 -1.74
N GLY A 72 -5.46 3.68 -0.87
CA GLY A 72 -4.16 4.21 -1.26
C GLY A 72 -3.23 3.09 -1.71
N PHE A 73 -2.33 3.39 -2.66
CA PHE A 73 -1.34 2.43 -3.16
C PHE A 73 0.07 3.00 -3.08
N VAL A 74 1.00 2.20 -2.56
CA VAL A 74 2.44 2.53 -2.50
C VAL A 74 3.22 1.50 -3.30
N PHE A 75 3.93 1.96 -4.32
CA PHE A 75 4.72 1.10 -5.20
C PHE A 75 6.06 0.72 -4.56
N GLN A 76 6.64 -0.37 -5.05
CA GLN A 76 7.98 -0.82 -4.67
C GLN A 76 9.05 0.23 -4.99
N ASN A 77 8.93 0.86 -6.16
CA ASN A 77 9.80 1.95 -6.56
C ASN A 77 9.01 3.27 -6.44
N PRO A 78 9.42 4.23 -5.59
CA PRO A 78 8.72 5.49 -5.42
C PRO A 78 8.64 6.32 -6.71
N GLN A 79 9.59 6.15 -7.65
CA GLN A 79 9.57 6.84 -8.93
C GLN A 79 8.38 6.45 -9.83
N ASP A 80 7.74 5.31 -9.56
CA ASP A 80 6.54 4.87 -10.29
C ASP A 80 5.27 5.61 -9.82
N SER A 81 5.33 6.29 -8.67
CA SER A 81 4.20 7.01 -8.07
C SER A 81 4.38 8.52 -8.03
N LEU A 82 5.63 9.02 -7.89
CA LEU A 82 5.89 10.45 -7.81
C LEU A 82 5.81 11.10 -9.19
N VAL A 83 4.81 11.96 -9.38
CA VAL A 83 4.48 12.55 -10.70
C VAL A 83 4.81 14.02 -10.80
N THR A 84 5.09 14.70 -9.67
CA THR A 84 5.38 16.14 -9.64
C THR A 84 6.85 16.43 -9.33
N ASP A 85 7.24 17.69 -9.52
CA ASP A 85 8.63 18.15 -9.38
C ASP A 85 9.01 18.57 -7.96
N SER A 86 8.02 18.77 -7.05
CA SER A 86 8.28 19.21 -5.67
C SER A 86 7.43 18.46 -4.66
N VAL A 87 7.92 18.35 -3.43
CA VAL A 87 7.23 17.69 -2.31
C VAL A 87 5.84 18.30 -2.08
N GLN A 88 5.75 19.62 -2.06
CA GLN A 88 4.49 20.33 -1.84
C GLN A 88 3.45 19.98 -2.91
N ARG A 89 3.84 19.98 -4.18
CA ARG A 89 2.94 19.65 -5.29
C ARG A 89 2.53 18.19 -5.27
N GLU A 90 3.45 17.29 -4.89
CA GLU A 90 3.14 15.88 -4.76
C GLU A 90 2.06 15.62 -3.71
N LEU A 91 2.16 16.27 -2.55
CA LEU A 91 1.14 16.18 -1.51
C LEU A 91 -0.19 16.84 -1.91
N ALA A 92 -0.16 17.87 -2.75
CA ALA A 92 -1.36 18.55 -3.22
C ALA A 92 -2.08 17.81 -4.36
N PHE A 93 -1.38 16.92 -5.07
CA PHE A 93 -1.85 16.32 -6.31
C PHE A 93 -3.19 15.58 -6.15
N SER A 94 -3.28 14.66 -5.20
CA SER A 94 -4.52 13.88 -4.99
C SER A 94 -5.69 14.76 -4.48
N PRO A 95 -5.52 15.64 -3.47
CA PRO A 95 -6.58 16.56 -3.04
C PRO A 95 -7.10 17.48 -4.17
N GLU A 96 -6.21 18.00 -5.02
CA GLU A 96 -6.60 18.82 -6.17
C GLU A 96 -7.37 18.01 -7.21
N HIS A 97 -6.93 16.79 -7.48
CA HIS A 97 -7.55 15.91 -8.46
C HIS A 97 -9.00 15.55 -8.09
N VAL A 98 -9.29 15.37 -6.79
CA VAL A 98 -10.68 15.14 -6.32
C VAL A 98 -11.49 16.43 -6.18
N GLY A 99 -10.93 17.57 -6.56
CA GLY A 99 -11.65 18.85 -6.67
C GLY A 99 -11.84 19.58 -5.34
N LEU A 100 -10.97 19.38 -4.35
CA LEU A 100 -10.99 20.18 -3.12
C LEU A 100 -10.62 21.64 -3.43
N ASP A 101 -11.23 22.56 -2.70
CA ASP A 101 -10.85 23.97 -2.78
C ASP A 101 -9.45 24.22 -2.21
N GLY A 102 -8.82 25.35 -2.60
CA GLY A 102 -7.45 25.65 -2.23
C GLY A 102 -7.19 25.71 -0.72
N ALA A 103 -8.18 26.12 0.10
CA ALA A 103 -8.05 26.13 1.56
C ALA A 103 -8.05 24.72 2.13
N ALA A 104 -8.90 23.84 1.62
CA ALA A 104 -8.94 22.42 2.00
C ALA A 104 -7.68 21.69 1.57
N VAL A 105 -7.16 21.95 0.36
CA VAL A 105 -5.88 21.43 -0.13
C VAL A 105 -4.75 21.84 0.79
N ALA A 106 -4.60 23.15 1.06
CA ALA A 106 -3.53 23.67 1.91
C ALA A 106 -3.55 23.06 3.32
N ARG A 107 -4.74 22.93 3.93
CA ARG A 107 -4.90 22.27 5.22
C ARG A 107 -4.47 20.81 5.17
N ARG A 108 -4.95 20.03 4.18
CA ARG A 108 -4.63 18.62 4.03
C ARG A 108 -3.12 18.38 3.82
N VAL A 109 -2.50 19.20 2.98
CA VAL A 109 -1.05 19.19 2.75
C VAL A 109 -0.30 19.50 4.03
N GLY A 110 -0.71 20.54 4.78
CA GLY A 110 -0.08 20.90 6.05
C GLY A 110 -0.19 19.81 7.12
N GLU A 111 -1.38 19.24 7.30
CA GLU A 111 -1.62 18.12 8.24
C GLU A 111 -0.75 16.90 7.87
N CYS A 112 -0.69 16.56 6.59
CA CYS A 112 0.12 15.45 6.09
C CYS A 112 1.62 15.74 6.27
N ALA A 113 2.12 16.92 5.88
CA ALA A 113 3.51 17.31 6.04
C ALA A 113 3.95 17.23 7.51
N ALA A 114 3.12 17.71 8.44
CA ALA A 114 3.40 17.65 9.87
C ALA A 114 3.44 16.21 10.40
N PHE A 115 2.47 15.36 10.01
CA PHE A 115 2.43 13.96 10.46
C PHE A 115 3.66 13.18 10.00
N PHE A 116 4.11 13.39 8.77
CA PHE A 116 5.25 12.70 8.16
C PHE A 116 6.60 13.39 8.38
N HIS A 117 6.62 14.56 9.06
CA HIS A 117 7.81 15.39 9.27
C HIS A 117 8.49 15.82 7.96
N LEU A 118 7.67 16.20 6.97
CA LEU A 118 8.12 16.63 5.65
C LEU A 118 8.24 18.16 5.51
N GLU A 119 7.88 18.95 6.55
CA GLU A 119 7.89 20.43 6.49
C GLU A 119 9.23 21.00 6.01
N PRO A 120 10.41 20.49 6.44
CA PRO A 120 11.70 21.00 5.96
C PRO A 120 11.99 20.67 4.48
N LEU A 121 11.22 19.76 3.89
CA LEU A 121 11.43 19.27 2.54
C LEU A 121 10.45 19.85 1.52
N MET A 122 9.43 20.62 1.95
CA MET A 122 8.31 21.05 1.12
C MET A 122 8.72 21.71 -0.20
N GLU A 123 9.75 22.56 -0.15
CA GLU A 123 10.26 23.30 -1.32
C GLU A 123 11.30 22.49 -2.13
N ARG A 124 11.67 21.30 -1.67
CA ARG A 124 12.68 20.49 -2.37
C ARG A 124 12.08 19.79 -3.58
N SER A 125 12.92 19.60 -4.59
CA SER A 125 12.59 18.74 -5.72
C SER A 125 12.49 17.29 -5.27
N THR A 126 11.45 16.56 -5.73
CA THR A 126 11.26 15.13 -5.47
C THR A 126 12.46 14.30 -5.92
N ALA A 127 13.11 14.69 -7.03
CA ALA A 127 14.31 14.04 -7.54
C ALA A 127 15.57 14.24 -6.67
N SER A 128 15.58 15.26 -5.79
CA SER A 128 16.71 15.56 -4.88
C SER A 128 16.63 14.82 -3.54
N LEU A 129 15.56 14.10 -3.30
CA LEU A 129 15.34 13.34 -2.08
C LEU A 129 16.12 12.02 -2.11
N SER A 130 16.55 11.56 -0.94
CA SER A 130 17.06 10.18 -0.77
C SER A 130 15.96 9.16 -1.05
N GLY A 131 16.34 7.91 -1.34
CA GLY A 131 15.36 6.85 -1.60
C GLY A 131 14.38 6.65 -0.45
N GLY A 132 14.83 6.72 0.80
CA GLY A 132 13.96 6.65 1.98
C GLY A 132 13.01 7.85 2.11
N GLU A 133 13.47 9.06 1.79
CA GLU A 133 12.60 10.25 1.76
C GLU A 133 11.58 10.19 0.62
N GLN A 134 11.97 9.67 -0.55
CA GLN A 134 11.03 9.45 -1.66
C GLN A 134 9.95 8.42 -1.30
N GLN A 135 10.34 7.32 -0.66
CA GLN A 135 9.39 6.29 -0.23
C GLN A 135 8.44 6.82 0.85
N LEU A 136 8.95 7.62 1.79
CA LEU A 136 8.11 8.27 2.80
C LEU A 136 7.16 9.30 2.17
N LEU A 137 7.62 10.05 1.16
CA LEU A 137 6.78 10.97 0.40
C LEU A 137 5.70 10.23 -0.39
N SER A 138 6.02 9.09 -1.01
CA SER A 138 5.03 8.24 -1.70
C SER A 138 3.92 7.78 -0.76
N LEU A 139 4.28 7.35 0.46
CA LEU A 139 3.30 6.98 1.49
C LEU A 139 2.47 8.21 1.93
N ALA A 140 3.11 9.37 2.13
CA ALA A 140 2.43 10.60 2.51
C ALA A 140 1.45 11.07 1.42
N ALA A 141 1.85 11.01 0.14
CA ALA A 141 0.99 11.35 -0.99
C ALA A 141 -0.23 10.43 -1.07
N ALA A 142 -0.06 9.12 -0.87
CA ALA A 142 -1.18 8.19 -0.79
C ALA A 142 -2.16 8.54 0.35
N MET A 143 -1.65 9.06 1.47
CA MET A 143 -2.46 9.45 2.64
C MET A 143 -3.24 10.75 2.44
N THR A 144 -2.82 11.65 1.53
CA THR A 144 -3.57 12.90 1.28
C THR A 144 -4.97 12.66 0.73
N GLY A 145 -5.22 11.50 0.11
CA GLY A 145 -6.55 11.04 -0.30
C GLY A 145 -7.45 10.55 0.84
N SER A 146 -6.96 10.50 2.09
CA SER A 146 -7.64 9.92 3.26
C SER A 146 -8.14 8.49 3.03
N PRO A 147 -7.26 7.58 2.62
CA PRO A 147 -7.65 6.21 2.35
C PRO A 147 -8.05 5.48 3.64
N ARG A 148 -8.99 4.54 3.52
CA ARG A 148 -9.33 3.59 4.59
C ARG A 148 -8.43 2.37 4.57
N VAL A 149 -7.88 2.07 3.41
CA VAL A 149 -6.99 0.93 3.16
C VAL A 149 -5.71 1.44 2.51
N LEU A 150 -4.57 0.95 2.97
CA LEU A 150 -3.27 1.12 2.33
C LEU A 150 -2.79 -0.23 1.80
N LEU A 151 -2.52 -0.28 0.51
CA LEU A 151 -1.95 -1.41 -0.21
C LEU A 151 -0.50 -1.06 -0.57
N LEU A 152 0.46 -1.84 -0.06
CA LEU A 152 1.87 -1.53 -0.26
C LEU A 152 2.58 -2.72 -0.93
N ASP A 153 3.17 -2.46 -2.09
CA ASP A 153 3.88 -3.50 -2.85
C ASP A 153 5.38 -3.40 -2.59
N GLU A 154 5.90 -4.23 -1.67
CA GLU A 154 7.31 -4.32 -1.28
C GLU A 154 7.98 -2.95 -0.96
N PRO A 155 7.35 -2.10 -0.14
CA PRO A 155 7.76 -0.69 0.01
C PRO A 155 9.14 -0.50 0.62
N CYS A 156 9.67 -1.51 1.30
CA CYS A 156 10.98 -1.46 1.97
C CYS A 156 12.11 -2.16 1.20
N ALA A 157 11.85 -2.73 0.02
CA ALA A 157 12.80 -3.59 -0.69
C ALA A 157 14.14 -2.91 -1.06
N ALA A 158 14.15 -1.59 -1.24
CA ALA A 158 15.32 -0.80 -1.60
C ALA A 158 15.82 0.13 -0.48
N LEU A 159 15.25 0.02 0.73
CA LEU A 159 15.61 0.88 1.86
C LEU A 159 16.79 0.29 2.64
N ASP A 160 17.63 1.17 3.16
CA ASP A 160 18.58 0.77 4.21
C ASP A 160 17.83 0.48 5.53
N PRO A 161 18.45 -0.23 6.49
CA PRO A 161 17.78 -0.64 7.72
C PRO A 161 17.21 0.52 8.55
N ALA A 162 17.85 1.69 8.55
CA ALA A 162 17.37 2.85 9.31
C ALA A 162 16.15 3.51 8.64
N ALA A 163 16.15 3.59 7.30
CA ALA A 163 15.01 4.07 6.53
C ALA A 163 13.82 3.10 6.61
N GLU A 164 14.06 1.78 6.56
CA GLU A 164 13.03 0.76 6.75
C GLU A 164 12.38 0.89 8.13
N GLU A 165 13.16 0.99 9.20
CA GLU A 165 12.62 1.14 10.56
C GLU A 165 11.75 2.39 10.67
N LYS A 166 12.24 3.53 10.17
CA LYS A 166 11.47 4.79 10.16
C LYS A 166 10.17 4.66 9.37
N PHE A 167 10.20 4.03 8.19
CA PHE A 167 9.02 3.80 7.35
C PHE A 167 7.98 2.93 8.09
N LEU A 168 8.41 1.83 8.70
CA LEU A 168 7.54 0.93 9.45
C LEU A 168 6.94 1.62 10.68
N GLN A 169 7.71 2.44 11.41
CA GLN A 169 7.18 3.22 12.54
C GLN A 169 6.05 4.16 12.11
N VAL A 170 6.23 4.87 11.00
CA VAL A 170 5.18 5.77 10.46
C VAL A 170 3.96 4.95 10.01
N LEU A 171 4.17 3.84 9.32
CA LEU A 171 3.08 2.98 8.87
C LEU A 171 2.27 2.39 10.04
N LEU A 172 2.94 1.99 11.12
CA LEU A 172 2.30 1.52 12.34
C LEU A 172 1.50 2.64 13.05
N ARG A 173 2.01 3.88 13.04
CA ARG A 173 1.26 5.03 13.57
C ARG A 173 -0.02 5.27 12.77
N LEU A 174 0.04 5.22 11.43
CA LEU A 174 -1.14 5.34 10.57
C LEU A 174 -2.19 4.26 10.90
N ASN A 175 -1.74 3.03 11.08
CA ASN A 175 -2.64 1.93 11.43
C ASN A 175 -3.25 2.12 12.82
N ARG A 176 -2.42 2.35 13.85
CA ARG A 176 -2.87 2.36 15.27
C ARG A 176 -3.57 3.64 15.68
N GLU A 177 -3.11 4.81 15.18
CA GLU A 177 -3.66 6.12 15.58
C GLU A 177 -4.83 6.54 14.70
N LEU A 178 -4.79 6.21 13.39
CA LEU A 178 -5.81 6.62 12.43
C LEU A 178 -6.74 5.47 12.00
N GLY A 179 -6.48 4.24 12.45
CA GLY A 179 -7.31 3.07 12.15
C GLY A 179 -7.26 2.63 10.68
N VAL A 180 -6.22 3.03 9.94
CA VAL A 180 -6.06 2.65 8.53
C VAL A 180 -5.75 1.16 8.43
N THR A 181 -6.48 0.43 7.60
CA THR A 181 -6.19 -0.97 7.31
C THR A 181 -4.97 -1.07 6.40
N VAL A 182 -4.04 -1.96 6.71
CA VAL A 182 -2.78 -2.11 5.96
C VAL A 182 -2.64 -3.52 5.43
N LEU A 183 -2.35 -3.65 4.13
CA LEU A 183 -1.89 -4.89 3.51
C LEU A 183 -0.57 -4.61 2.79
N MET A 184 0.53 -5.12 3.33
CA MET A 184 1.87 -4.87 2.84
C MET A 184 2.52 -6.16 2.32
N SER A 185 2.92 -6.18 1.05
CA SER A 185 3.71 -7.29 0.54
C SER A 185 5.18 -7.17 0.97
N THR A 186 5.78 -8.31 1.30
CA THR A 186 7.21 -8.40 1.64
C THR A 186 7.78 -9.77 1.36
N HIS A 187 9.07 -9.83 1.03
CA HIS A 187 9.84 -11.08 0.96
C HIS A 187 10.53 -11.40 2.29
N THR A 188 10.90 -10.38 3.05
CA THR A 188 11.57 -10.47 4.33
C THR A 188 10.71 -9.81 5.39
N PRO A 189 10.02 -10.59 6.22
CA PRO A 189 9.04 -10.03 7.16
C PRO A 189 9.68 -9.17 8.25
N GLY A 190 10.95 -9.45 8.64
CA GLY A 190 11.72 -8.64 9.57
C GLY A 190 10.93 -8.16 10.80
N ALA A 191 11.11 -6.88 11.14
CA ALA A 191 10.41 -6.23 12.26
C ALA A 191 8.90 -6.09 12.02
N ALA A 192 8.44 -6.08 10.76
CA ALA A 192 7.02 -5.95 10.43
C ALA A 192 6.19 -7.15 10.92
N LEU A 193 6.76 -8.37 10.93
CA LEU A 193 6.06 -9.57 11.37
C LEU A 193 5.63 -9.49 12.83
N ALA A 194 6.49 -8.94 13.70
CA ALA A 194 6.19 -8.80 15.12
C ALA A 194 5.05 -7.80 15.42
N GLN A 195 4.65 -7.02 14.43
CA GLN A 195 3.63 -5.99 14.55
C GLN A 195 2.34 -6.33 13.78
N ALA A 196 2.39 -7.38 12.94
CA ALA A 196 1.27 -7.79 12.13
C ALA A 196 0.19 -8.51 12.95
N ASP A 197 -1.07 -8.28 12.61
CA ASP A 197 -2.21 -9.01 13.17
C ASP A 197 -2.42 -10.34 12.45
N GLY A 198 -1.87 -10.49 11.23
CA GLY A 198 -1.94 -11.72 10.48
C GLY A 198 -1.07 -11.72 9.22
N VAL A 199 -0.98 -12.89 8.59
CA VAL A 199 -0.19 -13.14 7.39
C VAL A 199 -1.01 -13.83 6.33
N LEU A 200 -0.99 -13.31 5.12
CA LEU A 200 -1.45 -13.98 3.90
C LEU A 200 -0.24 -14.59 3.19
N LEU A 201 -0.15 -15.91 3.17
CA LEU A 201 0.92 -16.62 2.46
C LEU A 201 0.43 -17.01 1.06
N LEU A 202 0.99 -16.38 0.03
CA LEU A 202 0.66 -16.64 -1.37
C LEU A 202 1.74 -17.54 -2.03
N ARG A 203 1.32 -18.71 -2.48
CA ARG A 203 2.20 -19.68 -3.18
C ARG A 203 1.50 -20.21 -4.43
N ALA A 204 2.15 -20.08 -5.58
CA ALA A 204 1.62 -20.56 -6.86
C ALA A 204 0.16 -20.13 -7.11
N GLY A 205 -0.17 -18.87 -6.81
CA GLY A 205 -1.49 -18.28 -6.98
C GLY A 205 -2.52 -18.67 -5.92
N ARG A 206 -2.19 -19.49 -4.92
CA ARG A 206 -3.08 -19.88 -3.82
C ARG A 206 -2.71 -19.16 -2.53
N CYS A 207 -3.71 -18.74 -1.76
CA CYS A 207 -3.55 -18.02 -0.52
C CYS A 207 -3.89 -18.90 0.69
N THR A 208 -3.08 -18.79 1.73
CA THR A 208 -3.40 -19.30 3.08
C THR A 208 -3.33 -18.12 4.04
N CYS A 209 -4.39 -17.91 4.83
CA CYS A 209 -4.45 -16.87 5.85
C CYS A 209 -4.07 -17.44 7.21
N TYR A 210 -3.26 -16.69 7.95
CA TYR A 210 -2.89 -16.94 9.33
C TYR A 210 -3.24 -15.69 10.14
N ASP A 211 -4.26 -15.80 11.02
CA ASP A 211 -4.72 -14.68 11.86
C ASP A 211 -3.82 -14.45 13.09
N ASP A 212 -2.86 -15.33 13.33
CA ASP A 212 -1.78 -15.16 14.29
C ASP A 212 -0.44 -15.40 13.59
N PRO A 213 0.38 -14.35 13.40
CA PRO A 213 1.67 -14.48 12.73
C PRO A 213 2.71 -15.29 13.53
N HIS A 214 2.41 -15.62 14.80
CA HIS A 214 3.26 -16.38 15.71
C HIS A 214 2.76 -17.82 15.93
N ALA A 215 1.66 -18.24 15.29
CA ALA A 215 1.06 -19.58 15.39
C ALA A 215 1.83 -20.65 14.59
#